data_ab704169402d4e4752ce830bb0ef77f3
#
_entry.id   ab704169402d4e4752ce830bb0ef77f3
#
_cell.length_a   1.000
_cell.length_b   1.000
_cell.length_c   1.000
_cell.angle_alpha   90.00
_cell.angle_beta   90.00
_cell.angle_gamma   90.00
#
_symmetry.space_group_name_H-M   'P 1'
#
loop_
_entity.id
_entity.type
_entity.pdbx_description
1 polymer ?
#
loop_
_entity_poly.entity_id
_entity_poly.type
_entity_poly.pdbx_seq_one_letter_code
_entity_poly.pdbx_strand_id
1 'polypeptide(L)'
;MNYTLLGAALESVDAPLLAVAVPKHDKKLPGALAGLDARSGGVLGRLFASGDFGGSRDETSLVYLPGASGSRLLLVGTGKPEEAPARREVAARTAIRRAAAVAARRAKALGTGALTFAVPAAVRDGLGPADFAQVAVEGAGQGAWQFDELKSPNGDRKSPVTSITVAVEPGEEAAARPGFQIGQAVAEGQALARRLQFLPPNTCTPAYLADVAQQLGKTHGFTVTVLDREQMEKEGMGAALAVAQGSQTEPRFVVLEYRGAGDAAPVALVGKGVTFDTGGISIKPAAQMEEMKYDMSGAAAVLGAFEALGRLKPRLNVIGAIPSADNMPGGSAYRPADVVKSHSGKTIEIVNTDAEGRLLLADALSYVRRFKPAAVLDAATLTGAAVIVLGHAASAIMGSDEALLEEVRRAGDRSGERVWPLPMFDDYRDLIKSDIADMKNSGGRPAGSITAGWFLREFAEGYPWVHIDVAGTAYTDADSPPQAKGPAAVPTRLFVEFLLGRAR
;
A
#
# COMPACT_ATOMS: atom_id res chain seq x y z
N MET A 1 4.31 17.14 -3.08
CA MET A 1 4.76 16.91 -4.46
C MET A 1 3.88 17.70 -5.42
N ASN A 2 4.46 18.34 -6.47
CA ASN A 2 3.66 19.02 -7.49
C ASN A 2 3.46 18.08 -8.69
N TYR A 3 2.20 17.88 -9.08
CA TYR A 3 1.84 17.06 -10.23
C TYR A 3 1.18 17.92 -11.32
N THR A 4 1.54 17.70 -12.59
CA THR A 4 1.00 18.41 -13.75
C THR A 4 0.61 17.42 -14.83
N LEU A 5 -0.53 17.65 -15.49
CA LEU A 5 -0.95 16.94 -16.70
C LEU A 5 -0.71 17.87 -17.89
N LEU A 6 0.03 17.38 -18.90
CA LEU A 6 0.43 18.15 -20.08
C LEU A 6 -0.01 17.42 -21.35
N GLY A 7 -0.82 18.06 -22.19
CA GLY A 7 -1.12 17.58 -23.54
C GLY A 7 -0.16 18.23 -24.53
N ALA A 8 0.77 17.44 -25.04
CA ALA A 8 1.77 17.94 -25.98
C ALA A 8 2.30 16.79 -26.86
N ALA A 9 2.65 17.12 -28.11
CA ALA A 9 3.41 16.19 -28.93
C ALA A 9 4.76 15.92 -28.28
N LEU A 10 5.18 14.68 -28.28
CA LEU A 10 6.33 14.21 -27.48
C LEU A 10 7.64 14.96 -27.84
N GLU A 11 7.84 15.25 -29.11
CA GLU A 11 8.98 16.00 -29.61
C GLU A 11 8.98 17.48 -29.22
N SER A 12 7.82 18.03 -28.85
CA SER A 12 7.70 19.43 -28.41
C SER A 12 7.87 19.62 -26.90
N VAL A 13 7.93 18.53 -26.14
CA VAL A 13 8.07 18.61 -24.68
C VAL A 13 9.45 19.16 -24.32
N ASP A 14 9.49 20.34 -23.70
CA ASP A 14 10.71 20.92 -23.14
C ASP A 14 10.72 20.69 -21.61
N ALA A 15 11.71 19.92 -21.15
CA ALA A 15 11.84 19.55 -19.75
C ALA A 15 13.31 19.26 -19.39
N PRO A 16 13.73 19.56 -18.14
CA PRO A 16 15.08 19.22 -17.68
C PRO A 16 15.40 17.72 -17.78
N LEU A 17 14.37 16.88 -17.62
CA LEU A 17 14.43 15.44 -17.86
C LEU A 17 13.08 14.97 -18.42
N LEU A 18 13.06 14.55 -19.68
CA LEU A 18 11.96 13.82 -20.30
C LEU A 18 12.25 12.33 -20.22
N ALA A 19 11.42 11.56 -19.52
CA ALA A 19 11.51 10.10 -19.49
C ALA A 19 10.42 9.50 -20.40
N VAL A 20 10.82 8.59 -21.28
CA VAL A 20 9.91 7.91 -22.21
C VAL A 20 10.02 6.43 -22.01
N ALA A 21 8.89 5.78 -21.69
CA ALA A 21 8.83 4.34 -21.54
C ALA A 21 8.63 3.64 -22.91
N VAL A 22 9.38 2.57 -23.14
CA VAL A 22 9.43 1.86 -24.42
C VAL A 22 9.39 0.35 -24.15
N PRO A 23 8.51 -0.40 -24.83
CA PRO A 23 8.50 -1.86 -24.73
C PRO A 23 9.73 -2.47 -25.43
N LYS A 24 9.98 -3.76 -25.11
CA LYS A 24 11.01 -4.54 -25.82
C LYS A 24 10.75 -4.56 -27.33
N HIS A 25 11.80 -4.40 -28.13
CA HIS A 25 11.73 -4.25 -29.58
C HIS A 25 12.91 -4.95 -30.30
N ASP A 26 12.79 -5.11 -31.62
CA ASP A 26 13.77 -5.80 -32.49
C ASP A 26 14.72 -4.78 -33.17
N LYS A 27 15.51 -4.03 -32.39
CA LYS A 27 16.52 -3.08 -32.89
C LYS A 27 16.00 -2.02 -33.89
N LYS A 28 14.69 -1.82 -33.94
CA LYS A 28 14.06 -0.79 -34.79
C LYS A 28 13.47 0.31 -33.93
N LEU A 29 13.73 1.55 -34.28
CA LEU A 29 13.10 2.69 -33.64
C LEU A 29 11.58 2.63 -33.85
N PRO A 30 10.75 2.62 -32.78
CA PRO A 30 9.31 2.74 -32.94
C PRO A 30 8.92 4.04 -33.65
N GLY A 31 7.99 3.96 -34.61
CA GLY A 31 7.55 5.13 -35.37
C GLY A 31 7.05 6.30 -34.50
N ALA A 32 6.45 5.97 -33.35
CA ALA A 32 6.03 6.97 -32.36
C ALA A 32 7.19 7.80 -31.75
N LEU A 33 8.44 7.39 -31.93
CA LEU A 33 9.64 8.11 -31.46
C LEU A 33 10.37 8.86 -32.58
N ALA A 34 9.85 8.84 -33.81
CA ALA A 34 10.52 9.47 -34.95
C ALA A 34 10.77 10.98 -34.77
N GLY A 35 9.80 11.70 -34.18
CA GLY A 35 9.96 13.13 -33.86
C GLY A 35 11.05 13.37 -32.82
N LEU A 36 11.14 12.54 -31.78
CA LEU A 36 12.23 12.59 -30.79
C LEU A 36 13.59 12.22 -31.40
N ASP A 37 13.62 11.26 -32.33
CA ASP A 37 14.85 10.93 -33.03
C ASP A 37 15.37 12.10 -33.85
N ALA A 38 14.50 12.76 -34.61
CA ALA A 38 14.85 13.98 -35.35
C ALA A 38 15.37 15.06 -34.39
N ARG A 39 14.70 15.31 -33.26
CA ARG A 39 15.15 16.27 -32.23
C ARG A 39 16.49 15.87 -31.60
N SER A 40 16.81 14.59 -31.53
CA SER A 40 18.08 14.08 -31.00
C SER A 40 19.23 14.10 -32.03
N GLY A 41 18.99 14.51 -33.27
CA GLY A 41 19.94 14.43 -34.36
C GLY A 41 20.23 12.98 -34.79
N GLY A 42 19.24 12.11 -34.76
CA GLY A 42 19.34 10.70 -35.14
C GLY A 42 20.06 9.81 -34.10
N VAL A 43 20.24 10.27 -32.86
CA VAL A 43 20.92 9.51 -31.84
C VAL A 43 20.10 8.31 -31.41
N LEU A 44 18.76 8.45 -31.32
CA LEU A 44 17.89 7.34 -30.94
C LEU A 44 17.92 6.23 -31.97
N GLY A 45 17.83 6.55 -33.27
CA GLY A 45 17.92 5.56 -34.33
C GLY A 45 19.21 4.74 -34.27
N ARG A 46 20.35 5.37 -33.99
CA ARG A 46 21.64 4.69 -33.79
C ARG A 46 21.64 3.80 -32.54
N LEU A 47 21.12 4.32 -31.42
CA LEU A 47 21.04 3.59 -30.14
C LEU A 47 20.21 2.31 -30.27
N PHE A 48 19.07 2.39 -30.95
CA PHE A 48 18.22 1.24 -31.23
C PHE A 48 18.89 0.24 -32.18
N ALA A 49 19.51 0.72 -33.27
CA ALA A 49 20.17 -0.11 -34.27
C ALA A 49 21.38 -0.87 -33.71
N SER A 50 22.19 -0.25 -32.82
CA SER A 50 23.32 -0.91 -32.15
C SER A 50 22.84 -1.99 -31.17
N GLY A 51 21.65 -1.84 -30.59
CA GLY A 51 21.11 -2.70 -29.54
C GLY A 51 21.59 -2.32 -28.12
N ASP A 52 22.16 -1.11 -27.95
CA ASP A 52 22.57 -0.61 -26.65
C ASP A 52 21.37 -0.26 -25.75
N PHE A 53 20.16 -0.21 -26.32
CA PHE A 53 18.90 -0.16 -25.61
C PHE A 53 17.91 -1.10 -26.30
N GLY A 54 17.49 -2.13 -25.60
CA GLY A 54 16.56 -3.16 -26.11
C GLY A 54 15.14 -3.07 -25.57
N GLY A 55 14.85 -2.13 -24.66
CA GLY A 55 13.56 -2.00 -24.02
C GLY A 55 13.27 -3.08 -22.97
N SER A 56 14.29 -3.80 -22.49
CA SER A 56 14.14 -4.81 -21.44
C SER A 56 13.61 -4.16 -20.15
N ARG A 57 12.92 -4.90 -19.31
CA ARG A 57 12.36 -4.38 -18.06
C ARG A 57 13.44 -3.69 -17.22
N ASP A 58 13.15 -2.45 -16.79
CA ASP A 58 14.02 -1.57 -15.97
C ASP A 58 15.32 -1.11 -16.66
N GLU A 59 15.57 -1.51 -17.90
CA GLU A 59 16.67 -1.00 -18.67
C GLU A 59 16.52 0.52 -18.87
N THR A 60 17.62 1.26 -18.71
CA THR A 60 17.61 2.72 -18.89
C THR A 60 18.75 3.18 -19.77
N SER A 61 18.47 4.14 -20.66
CA SER A 61 19.49 4.84 -21.43
C SER A 61 19.26 6.35 -21.36
N LEU A 62 20.33 7.10 -21.05
CA LEU A 62 20.28 8.56 -20.93
C LEU A 62 20.94 9.20 -22.16
N VAL A 63 20.19 10.07 -22.84
CA VAL A 63 20.65 10.81 -24.03
C VAL A 63 20.58 12.31 -23.73
N TYR A 64 21.63 13.05 -24.07
CA TYR A 64 21.63 14.51 -24.01
C TYR A 64 21.12 15.06 -25.36
N LEU A 65 20.07 15.86 -25.30
CA LEU A 65 19.47 16.45 -26.48
C LEU A 65 20.30 17.67 -26.93
N PRO A 66 20.46 17.92 -28.25
CA PRO A 66 21.08 19.11 -28.75
C PRO A 66 20.33 20.38 -28.30
N GLY A 67 21.08 21.45 -28.00
CA GLY A 67 20.51 22.75 -27.59
C GLY A 67 21.16 23.31 -26.34
N ALA A 68 20.89 24.58 -26.06
CA ALA A 68 21.51 25.31 -24.95
C ALA A 68 20.97 24.96 -23.56
N SER A 69 19.80 24.28 -23.46
CA SER A 69 19.09 24.07 -22.20
C SER A 69 19.58 22.89 -21.36
N GLY A 70 20.52 22.08 -21.87
CA GLY A 70 20.96 20.85 -21.17
C GLY A 70 19.85 19.82 -20.98
N SER A 71 18.82 19.81 -21.82
CA SER A 71 17.69 18.89 -21.80
C SER A 71 18.16 17.44 -21.96
N ARG A 72 17.65 16.54 -21.14
CA ARG A 72 18.00 15.12 -21.12
C ARG A 72 16.79 14.27 -21.45
N LEU A 73 17.00 13.23 -22.27
CA LEU A 73 16.02 12.20 -22.56
C LEU A 73 16.45 10.91 -21.88
N LEU A 74 15.57 10.34 -21.08
CA LEU A 74 15.74 9.06 -20.42
C LEU A 74 14.81 8.04 -21.08
N LEU A 75 15.34 7.04 -21.75
CA LEU A 75 14.56 5.88 -22.17
C LEU A 75 14.45 4.90 -21.02
N VAL A 76 13.26 4.31 -20.82
CA VAL A 76 13.00 3.31 -19.78
C VAL A 76 12.30 2.11 -20.40
N GLY A 77 12.90 0.94 -20.31
CA GLY A 77 12.33 -0.30 -20.83
C GLY A 77 11.17 -0.81 -19.97
N THR A 78 10.06 -1.17 -20.61
CA THR A 78 8.91 -1.82 -19.94
C THR A 78 8.94 -3.33 -20.01
N GLY A 79 9.85 -3.90 -20.82
CA GLY A 79 9.94 -5.33 -21.08
C GLY A 79 9.00 -5.80 -22.20
N LYS A 80 8.86 -7.12 -22.34
CA LYS A 80 8.00 -7.73 -23.35
C LYS A 80 6.52 -7.50 -22.99
N PRO A 81 5.69 -7.03 -23.94
CA PRO A 81 4.25 -6.92 -23.75
C PRO A 81 3.60 -8.28 -23.44
N GLU A 82 2.50 -8.27 -22.70
CA GLU A 82 1.72 -9.48 -22.42
C GLU A 82 0.90 -9.90 -23.65
N GLU A 83 1.03 -11.13 -24.05
CA GLU A 83 0.36 -11.67 -25.25
C GLU A 83 -1.09 -12.09 -24.95
N ALA A 84 -1.37 -12.57 -23.72
CA ALA A 84 -2.70 -13.03 -23.34
C ALA A 84 -3.68 -11.86 -23.17
N PRO A 85 -4.76 -11.77 -23.99
CA PRO A 85 -5.68 -10.62 -23.95
C PRO A 85 -6.26 -10.33 -22.55
N ALA A 86 -6.61 -11.40 -21.80
CA ALA A 86 -7.20 -11.29 -20.46
C ALA A 86 -6.26 -10.68 -19.40
N ARG A 87 -4.94 -10.68 -19.65
CA ARG A 87 -3.93 -10.16 -18.73
C ARG A 87 -3.29 -8.86 -19.21
N ARG A 88 -3.56 -8.46 -20.45
CA ARG A 88 -2.87 -7.35 -21.12
C ARG A 88 -3.01 -6.02 -20.36
N GLU A 89 -4.23 -5.65 -19.97
CA GLU A 89 -4.46 -4.40 -19.22
C GLU A 89 -3.66 -4.38 -17.90
N VAL A 90 -3.77 -5.44 -17.10
CA VAL A 90 -3.07 -5.54 -15.80
C VAL A 90 -1.56 -5.51 -15.98
N ALA A 91 -1.04 -6.20 -17.00
CA ALA A 91 0.38 -6.21 -17.32
C ALA A 91 0.87 -4.81 -17.75
N ALA A 92 0.13 -4.13 -18.63
CA ALA A 92 0.44 -2.79 -19.09
C ALA A 92 0.42 -1.77 -17.94
N ARG A 93 -0.62 -1.79 -17.09
CA ARG A 93 -0.70 -0.97 -15.87
C ARG A 93 0.54 -1.18 -14.98
N THR A 94 0.91 -2.43 -14.75
CA THR A 94 2.08 -2.79 -13.92
C THR A 94 3.39 -2.31 -14.57
N ALA A 95 3.57 -2.54 -15.86
CA ALA A 95 4.79 -2.19 -16.59
C ALA A 95 5.01 -0.67 -16.64
N ILE A 96 3.96 0.10 -16.92
CA ILE A 96 4.04 1.56 -17.00
C ILE A 96 4.24 2.17 -15.61
N ARG A 97 3.51 1.71 -14.59
CA ARG A 97 3.73 2.15 -13.20
C ARG A 97 5.18 1.92 -12.77
N ARG A 98 5.72 0.75 -13.09
CA ARG A 98 7.12 0.40 -12.79
C ARG A 98 8.10 1.30 -13.53
N ALA A 99 7.90 1.53 -14.82
CA ALA A 99 8.76 2.40 -15.62
C ALA A 99 8.76 3.84 -15.10
N ALA A 100 7.59 4.37 -14.69
CA ALA A 100 7.48 5.70 -14.08
C ALA A 100 8.24 5.78 -12.75
N ALA A 101 8.19 4.72 -11.93
CA ALA A 101 8.96 4.68 -10.68
C ALA A 101 10.48 4.62 -10.94
N VAL A 102 10.92 3.83 -11.92
CA VAL A 102 12.34 3.77 -12.35
C VAL A 102 12.79 5.14 -12.86
N ALA A 103 11.97 5.80 -13.68
CA ALA A 103 12.27 7.15 -14.19
C ALA A 103 12.45 8.16 -13.05
N ALA A 104 11.55 8.16 -12.05
CA ALA A 104 11.65 9.06 -10.91
C ALA A 104 12.87 8.78 -10.02
N ARG A 105 13.22 7.51 -9.82
CA ARG A 105 14.46 7.13 -9.11
C ARG A 105 15.71 7.60 -9.86
N ARG A 106 15.73 7.49 -11.20
CA ARG A 106 16.83 8.02 -12.02
C ARG A 106 16.89 9.53 -11.95
N ALA A 107 15.76 10.23 -12.00
CA ALA A 107 15.69 11.69 -11.83
C ALA A 107 16.32 12.10 -10.48
N LYS A 108 15.96 11.44 -9.39
CA LYS A 108 16.56 11.65 -8.06
C LYS A 108 18.07 11.39 -8.08
N ALA A 109 18.51 10.29 -8.68
CA ALA A 109 19.94 9.95 -8.78
C ALA A 109 20.72 10.96 -9.63
N LEU A 110 20.10 11.62 -10.59
CA LEU A 110 20.66 12.69 -11.41
C LEU A 110 20.60 14.07 -10.72
N GLY A 111 19.94 14.20 -9.57
CA GLY A 111 19.73 15.48 -8.89
C GLY A 111 18.79 16.42 -9.63
N THR A 112 17.86 15.87 -10.42
CA THR A 112 16.89 16.67 -11.21
C THR A 112 15.63 16.88 -10.36
N GLY A 113 15.31 18.14 -10.06
CA GLY A 113 14.13 18.48 -9.25
C GLY A 113 12.80 18.28 -9.98
N ALA A 114 12.81 18.13 -11.30
CA ALA A 114 11.63 17.95 -12.14
C ALA A 114 11.78 16.76 -13.09
N LEU A 115 10.70 16.01 -13.27
CA LEU A 115 10.57 14.88 -14.19
C LEU A 115 9.32 15.07 -15.06
N THR A 116 9.45 14.95 -16.38
CA THR A 116 8.32 14.72 -17.27
C THR A 116 8.35 13.26 -17.73
N PHE A 117 7.24 12.55 -17.55
CA PHE A 117 7.10 11.14 -17.94
C PHE A 117 6.05 11.00 -19.03
N ALA A 118 6.37 10.24 -20.07
CA ALA A 118 5.49 10.00 -21.20
C ALA A 118 5.56 8.54 -21.68
N VAL A 119 4.46 8.08 -22.25
CA VAL A 119 4.38 6.84 -23.03
C VAL A 119 3.54 7.15 -24.26
N PRO A 120 4.09 7.05 -25.50
CA PRO A 120 3.30 7.25 -26.72
C PRO A 120 2.08 6.32 -26.76
N ALA A 121 0.94 6.84 -27.22
CA ALA A 121 -0.33 6.07 -27.25
C ALA A 121 -0.18 4.72 -27.99
N ALA A 122 0.58 4.69 -29.06
CA ALA A 122 0.83 3.49 -29.86
C ALA A 122 1.56 2.34 -29.11
N VAL A 123 2.19 2.63 -27.95
CA VAL A 123 2.95 1.65 -27.16
C VAL A 123 2.44 1.51 -25.72
N ARG A 124 1.23 2.01 -25.43
CA ARG A 124 0.56 1.85 -24.12
C ARG A 124 -0.10 0.50 -23.93
N ASP A 125 0.00 -0.40 -24.89
CA ASP A 125 -0.57 -1.75 -24.87
C ASP A 125 -2.09 -1.77 -24.58
N GLY A 126 -2.82 -0.84 -25.18
CA GLY A 126 -4.28 -0.71 -25.07
C GLY A 126 -4.79 0.08 -23.87
N LEU A 127 -3.90 0.62 -23.01
CA LEU A 127 -4.36 1.51 -21.93
C LEU A 127 -4.87 2.83 -22.48
N GLY A 128 -6.10 3.18 -22.07
CA GLY A 128 -6.67 4.48 -22.32
C GLY A 128 -5.95 5.61 -21.56
N PRO A 129 -6.22 6.89 -21.94
CA PRO A 129 -5.54 8.04 -21.34
C PRO A 129 -5.69 8.14 -19.83
N ALA A 130 -6.87 7.80 -19.27
CA ALA A 130 -7.12 7.83 -17.82
C ALA A 130 -6.27 6.79 -17.07
N ASP A 131 -6.30 5.53 -17.50
CA ASP A 131 -5.53 4.45 -16.86
C ASP A 131 -4.01 4.70 -16.97
N PHE A 132 -3.56 5.21 -18.12
CA PHE A 132 -2.17 5.62 -18.30
C PHE A 132 -1.77 6.72 -17.30
N ALA A 133 -2.56 7.79 -17.23
CA ALA A 133 -2.24 8.93 -16.36
C ALA A 133 -2.23 8.52 -14.89
N GLN A 134 -3.18 7.67 -14.46
CA GLN A 134 -3.23 7.14 -13.11
C GLN A 134 -1.93 6.40 -12.75
N VAL A 135 -1.58 5.37 -13.53
CA VAL A 135 -0.43 4.52 -13.18
C VAL A 135 0.91 5.24 -13.32
N ALA A 136 0.99 6.23 -14.22
CA ALA A 136 2.17 7.07 -14.39
C ALA A 136 2.41 7.93 -13.13
N VAL A 137 1.38 8.59 -12.61
CA VAL A 137 1.47 9.40 -11.37
C VAL A 137 1.80 8.53 -10.17
N GLU A 138 1.08 7.40 -9.99
CA GLU A 138 1.34 6.46 -8.89
C GLU A 138 2.80 5.97 -8.89
N GLY A 139 3.28 5.53 -10.05
CA GLY A 139 4.65 5.04 -10.19
C GLY A 139 5.69 6.12 -9.94
N ALA A 140 5.53 7.29 -10.58
CA ALA A 140 6.47 8.39 -10.42
C ALA A 140 6.51 8.91 -8.97
N GLY A 141 5.35 9.05 -8.31
CA GLY A 141 5.24 9.40 -6.89
C GLY A 141 5.95 8.37 -6.00
N GLN A 142 5.76 7.07 -6.28
CA GLN A 142 6.44 6.00 -5.55
C GLN A 142 7.98 6.09 -5.70
N GLY A 143 8.47 6.31 -6.91
CA GLY A 143 9.91 6.37 -7.18
C GLY A 143 10.58 7.63 -6.66
N ALA A 144 9.86 8.76 -6.63
CA ALA A 144 10.35 10.03 -6.13
C ALA A 144 10.38 10.13 -4.60
N TRP A 145 9.57 9.30 -3.92
CA TRP A 145 9.45 9.35 -2.45
C TRP A 145 10.79 9.16 -1.75
N GLN A 146 11.01 9.93 -0.70
CA GLN A 146 12.15 9.79 0.20
C GLN A 146 11.79 10.23 1.62
N PHE A 147 12.56 9.73 2.60
CA PHE A 147 12.39 10.07 4.00
C PHE A 147 13.70 10.66 4.55
N ASP A 148 13.64 11.93 4.92
CA ASP A 148 14.81 12.67 5.42
C ASP A 148 14.53 13.43 6.73
N GLU A 149 13.33 13.27 7.31
CA GLU A 149 12.85 14.07 8.45
C GLU A 149 13.75 13.99 9.69
N LEU A 150 14.39 12.84 9.89
CA LEU A 150 15.23 12.58 11.07
C LEU A 150 16.73 12.68 10.80
N LYS A 151 17.12 13.07 9.57
CA LYS A 151 18.53 13.22 9.22
C LYS A 151 18.99 14.66 9.37
N SER A 152 20.15 14.85 9.95
CA SER A 152 20.80 16.17 10.00
C SER A 152 21.03 16.73 8.59
N PRO A 153 20.98 18.05 8.39
CA PRO A 153 21.31 18.67 7.11
C PRO A 153 22.73 18.24 6.68
N ASN A 154 22.84 17.74 5.44
CA ASN A 154 24.12 17.37 4.83
C ASN A 154 24.21 18.04 3.46
N GLY A 155 25.31 18.77 3.19
CA GLY A 155 25.51 19.55 1.96
C GLY A 155 25.63 18.71 0.70
N ASP A 156 25.94 17.42 0.80
CA ASP A 156 26.15 16.51 -0.36
C ASP A 156 24.83 15.89 -0.88
N ARG A 157 23.68 16.25 -0.31
CA ARG A 157 22.40 15.70 -0.74
C ARG A 157 21.99 16.26 -2.10
N LYS A 158 21.69 15.37 -3.03
CA LYS A 158 21.08 15.73 -4.30
C LYS A 158 19.66 16.28 -4.08
N SER A 159 19.29 17.26 -4.90
CA SER A 159 17.94 17.84 -4.85
C SER A 159 16.88 16.76 -5.03
N PRO A 160 15.84 16.76 -4.17
CA PRO A 160 14.71 15.84 -4.34
C PRO A 160 13.93 16.16 -5.61
N VAL A 161 13.24 15.17 -6.16
CA VAL A 161 12.22 15.40 -7.18
C VAL A 161 11.03 16.06 -6.50
N THR A 162 10.69 17.26 -6.90
CA THR A 162 9.58 18.06 -6.33
C THR A 162 8.44 18.26 -7.32
N SER A 163 8.68 18.03 -8.62
CA SER A 163 7.70 18.19 -9.68
C SER A 163 7.69 16.99 -10.64
N ILE A 164 6.50 16.49 -10.90
CA ILE A 164 6.23 15.38 -11.83
C ILE A 164 5.18 15.85 -12.84
N THR A 165 5.54 15.84 -14.12
CA THR A 165 4.61 16.09 -15.22
C THR A 165 4.32 14.77 -15.93
N VAL A 166 3.05 14.44 -16.14
CA VAL A 166 2.63 13.33 -17.01
C VAL A 166 2.22 13.94 -18.34
N ALA A 167 2.93 13.58 -19.40
CA ALA A 167 2.61 14.04 -20.74
C ALA A 167 1.74 13.02 -21.47
N VAL A 168 0.64 13.50 -22.04
CA VAL A 168 -0.32 12.76 -22.89
C VAL A 168 -0.30 13.35 -24.30
N GLU A 169 -0.85 12.63 -25.27
CA GLU A 169 -0.98 13.14 -26.63
C GLU A 169 -1.85 14.41 -26.66
N PRO A 170 -1.63 15.32 -27.64
CA PRO A 170 -2.48 16.49 -27.81
C PRO A 170 -3.97 16.11 -27.90
N GLY A 171 -4.80 16.74 -27.06
CA GLY A 171 -6.25 16.48 -27.02
C GLY A 171 -6.68 15.35 -26.08
N GLU A 172 -5.75 14.58 -25.48
CA GLU A 172 -6.08 13.54 -24.51
C GLU A 172 -6.31 14.07 -23.07
N GLU A 173 -6.00 15.34 -22.76
CA GLU A 173 -5.99 15.87 -21.39
C GLU A 173 -7.33 15.70 -20.67
N ALA A 174 -8.44 15.96 -21.37
CA ALA A 174 -9.76 15.83 -20.80
C ALA A 174 -10.07 14.36 -20.40
N ALA A 175 -9.70 13.43 -21.27
CA ALA A 175 -9.85 11.99 -21.02
C ALA A 175 -8.89 11.45 -19.95
N ALA A 176 -7.69 11.99 -19.85
CA ALA A 176 -6.67 11.59 -18.89
C ALA A 176 -6.92 12.13 -17.46
N ARG A 177 -7.58 13.27 -17.35
CA ARG A 177 -7.75 14.01 -16.09
C ARG A 177 -8.35 13.20 -14.94
N PRO A 178 -9.40 12.39 -15.12
CA PRO A 178 -9.94 11.59 -14.01
C PRO A 178 -8.91 10.62 -13.43
N GLY A 179 -8.19 9.89 -14.30
CA GLY A 179 -7.15 8.97 -13.85
C GLY A 179 -5.95 9.69 -13.21
N PHE A 180 -5.57 10.84 -13.76
CA PHE A 180 -4.54 11.69 -13.20
C PHE A 180 -4.88 12.12 -11.75
N GLN A 181 -6.13 12.53 -11.48
CA GLN A 181 -6.59 12.89 -10.14
C GLN A 181 -6.57 11.70 -9.18
N ILE A 182 -7.00 10.52 -9.64
CA ILE A 182 -6.91 9.28 -8.85
C ILE A 182 -5.44 8.99 -8.52
N GLY A 183 -4.55 9.04 -9.52
CA GLY A 183 -3.12 8.80 -9.31
C GLY A 183 -2.50 9.75 -8.29
N GLN A 184 -2.85 11.06 -8.33
CA GLN A 184 -2.40 12.04 -7.34
C GLN A 184 -2.86 11.67 -5.92
N ALA A 185 -4.14 11.36 -5.74
CA ALA A 185 -4.68 11.03 -4.44
C ALA A 185 -4.04 9.76 -3.86
N VAL A 186 -3.86 8.74 -4.71
CA VAL A 186 -3.17 7.50 -4.33
C VAL A 186 -1.72 7.74 -3.97
N ALA A 187 -0.99 8.55 -4.76
CA ALA A 187 0.41 8.86 -4.49
C ALA A 187 0.61 9.57 -3.14
N GLU A 188 -0.27 10.52 -2.80
CA GLU A 188 -0.24 11.21 -1.49
C GLU A 188 -0.62 10.25 -0.35
N GLY A 189 -1.64 9.40 -0.53
CA GLY A 189 -2.01 8.37 0.45
C GLY A 189 -0.86 7.38 0.71
N GLN A 190 -0.18 6.93 -0.34
CA GLN A 190 0.99 6.07 -0.20
C GLN A 190 2.18 6.79 0.45
N ALA A 191 2.37 8.07 0.16
CA ALA A 191 3.43 8.86 0.79
C ALA A 191 3.20 8.98 2.30
N LEU A 192 1.95 9.21 2.73
CA LEU A 192 1.57 9.22 4.14
C LEU A 192 1.80 7.84 4.79
N ALA A 193 1.30 6.77 4.18
CA ALA A 193 1.47 5.42 4.72
C ALA A 193 2.95 5.04 4.86
N ARG A 194 3.77 5.31 3.85
CA ARG A 194 5.23 5.07 3.88
C ARG A 194 5.93 5.90 4.95
N ARG A 195 5.52 7.16 5.12
CA ARG A 195 6.07 8.01 6.16
C ARG A 195 5.80 7.42 7.55
N LEU A 196 4.57 6.99 7.83
CA LEU A 196 4.19 6.38 9.10
C LEU A 196 4.98 5.09 9.36
N GLN A 197 5.06 4.21 8.37
CA GLN A 197 5.83 2.97 8.47
C GLN A 197 7.33 3.22 8.69
N PHE A 198 7.89 4.31 8.14
CA PHE A 198 9.34 4.57 8.23
C PHE A 198 9.76 5.25 9.52
N LEU A 199 8.85 5.97 10.17
CA LEU A 199 9.09 6.59 11.47
C LEU A 199 9.48 5.53 12.52
N PRO A 200 10.42 5.85 13.41
CA PRO A 200 10.77 4.93 14.50
C PRO A 200 9.66 4.86 15.55
N PRO A 201 9.54 3.76 16.30
CA PRO A 201 8.44 3.52 17.23
C PRO A 201 8.36 4.50 18.40
N ASN A 202 9.49 5.13 18.79
CA ASN A 202 9.48 6.21 19.77
C ASN A 202 8.88 7.52 19.24
N THR A 203 8.59 7.60 17.94
CA THR A 203 7.86 8.70 17.29
C THR A 203 6.48 8.25 16.84
N CYS A 204 6.38 7.13 16.11
CA CYS A 204 5.12 6.61 15.61
C CYS A 204 4.46 5.71 16.67
N THR A 205 3.99 6.31 17.75
CA THR A 205 3.26 5.68 18.85
C THR A 205 1.77 5.55 18.52
N PRO A 206 0.95 4.80 19.32
CA PRO A 206 -0.50 4.78 19.16
C PRO A 206 -1.13 6.17 19.23
N ALA A 207 -0.64 7.04 20.11
CA ALA A 207 -1.09 8.44 20.19
C ALA A 207 -0.77 9.21 18.91
N TYR A 208 0.41 9.03 18.34
CA TYR A 208 0.79 9.67 17.08
C TYR A 208 -0.11 9.25 15.91
N LEU A 209 -0.46 7.95 15.81
CA LEU A 209 -1.42 7.48 14.79
C LEU A 209 -2.80 8.12 14.97
N ALA A 210 -3.25 8.29 16.22
CA ALA A 210 -4.49 8.99 16.55
C ALA A 210 -4.43 10.47 16.15
N ASP A 211 -3.31 11.17 16.41
CA ASP A 211 -3.11 12.56 16.02
C ASP A 211 -3.15 12.73 14.48
N VAL A 212 -2.54 11.82 13.74
CA VAL A 212 -2.60 11.81 12.27
C VAL A 212 -4.04 11.61 11.78
N ALA A 213 -4.80 10.69 12.38
CA ALA A 213 -6.20 10.50 12.06
C ALA A 213 -7.03 11.76 12.32
N GLN A 214 -6.82 12.43 13.48
CA GLN A 214 -7.48 13.69 13.81
C GLN A 214 -7.11 14.81 12.82
N GLN A 215 -5.85 14.86 12.39
CA GLN A 215 -5.41 15.82 11.37
C GLN A 215 -6.09 15.57 10.02
N LEU A 216 -6.22 14.31 9.61
CA LEU A 216 -6.98 13.94 8.41
C LEU A 216 -8.45 14.35 8.53
N GLY A 217 -9.06 14.12 9.70
CA GLY A 217 -10.42 14.57 10.01
C GLY A 217 -10.60 16.08 9.83
N LYS A 218 -9.69 16.87 10.38
CA LYS A 218 -9.70 18.33 10.24
C LYS A 218 -9.50 18.79 8.79
N THR A 219 -8.59 18.13 8.07
CA THR A 219 -8.23 18.52 6.69
C THR A 219 -9.33 18.19 5.69
N HIS A 220 -9.97 17.03 5.85
CA HIS A 220 -10.90 16.47 4.85
C HIS A 220 -12.36 16.45 5.30
N GLY A 221 -12.66 16.79 6.55
CA GLY A 221 -14.01 16.82 7.08
C GLY A 221 -14.51 15.45 7.54
N PHE A 222 -13.63 14.52 7.95
CA PHE A 222 -14.03 13.26 8.53
C PHE A 222 -14.40 13.41 10.00
N THR A 223 -15.35 12.60 10.47
CA THR A 223 -15.55 12.40 11.91
C THR A 223 -14.48 11.44 12.41
N VAL A 224 -13.79 11.80 13.47
CA VAL A 224 -12.76 10.97 14.09
C VAL A 224 -13.05 10.81 15.57
N THR A 225 -13.18 9.54 16.00
CA THR A 225 -13.31 9.15 17.41
C THR A 225 -12.05 8.43 17.83
N VAL A 226 -11.47 8.83 18.95
CA VAL A 226 -10.29 8.17 19.54
C VAL A 226 -10.68 7.69 20.92
N LEU A 227 -10.62 6.39 21.15
CA LEU A 227 -10.83 5.81 22.48
C LEU A 227 -9.47 5.65 23.17
N ASP A 228 -9.36 6.14 24.38
CA ASP A 228 -8.26 5.88 25.31
C ASP A 228 -8.46 4.53 26.05
N ARG A 229 -7.54 4.18 26.92
CA ARG A 229 -7.59 2.92 27.72
C ARG A 229 -8.91 2.79 28.49
N GLU A 230 -9.34 3.82 29.22
CA GLU A 230 -10.56 3.78 30.03
C GLU A 230 -11.82 3.58 29.16
N GLN A 231 -11.84 4.24 27.99
CA GLN A 231 -12.93 4.08 27.04
C GLN A 231 -12.92 2.71 26.38
N MET A 232 -11.74 2.15 26.05
CA MET A 232 -11.60 0.78 25.55
C MET A 232 -12.05 -0.25 26.61
N GLU A 233 -11.77 -0.02 27.89
CA GLU A 233 -12.26 -0.85 29.01
C GLU A 233 -13.80 -0.82 29.08
N LYS A 234 -14.41 0.35 28.99
CA LYS A 234 -15.87 0.51 28.97
C LYS A 234 -16.52 -0.17 27.77
N GLU A 235 -15.87 -0.18 26.63
CA GLU A 235 -16.30 -0.92 25.43
C GLU A 235 -16.06 -2.44 25.56
N GLY A 236 -15.29 -2.90 26.54
CA GLY A 236 -14.99 -4.32 26.75
C GLY A 236 -13.94 -4.88 25.80
N MET A 237 -12.99 -4.05 25.30
CA MET A 237 -11.92 -4.43 24.40
C MET A 237 -10.78 -5.16 25.12
N GLY A 238 -11.10 -6.25 25.81
CA GLY A 238 -10.14 -6.94 26.69
C GLY A 238 -9.02 -7.66 25.95
N ALA A 239 -9.22 -8.07 24.69
CA ALA A 239 -8.17 -8.70 23.90
C ALA A 239 -7.10 -7.69 23.49
N ALA A 240 -7.50 -6.50 23.01
CA ALA A 240 -6.58 -5.42 22.66
C ALA A 240 -5.87 -4.86 23.89
N LEU A 241 -6.58 -4.71 24.99
CA LEU A 241 -6.02 -4.22 26.27
C LEU A 241 -4.99 -5.17 26.86
N ALA A 242 -5.19 -6.50 26.72
CA ALA A 242 -4.21 -7.49 27.15
C ALA A 242 -2.86 -7.31 26.44
N VAL A 243 -2.86 -7.08 25.15
CA VAL A 243 -1.61 -6.81 24.39
C VAL A 243 -0.87 -5.60 24.96
N ALA A 244 -1.59 -4.53 25.29
CA ALA A 244 -1.01 -3.29 25.79
C ALA A 244 -0.47 -3.36 27.24
N GLN A 245 -0.75 -4.43 28.01
CA GLN A 245 -0.42 -4.51 29.42
C GLN A 245 1.09 -4.45 29.72
N GLY A 246 1.92 -4.95 28.82
CA GLY A 246 3.37 -4.99 28.97
C GLY A 246 4.06 -3.67 28.69
N SER A 247 3.40 -2.72 28.04
CA SER A 247 3.96 -1.43 27.63
C SER A 247 3.54 -0.29 28.57
N GLN A 248 4.45 0.71 28.70
CA GLN A 248 4.11 2.00 29.30
C GLN A 248 3.41 2.94 28.29
N THR A 249 3.45 2.59 26.99
CA THR A 249 2.77 3.34 25.95
C THR A 249 1.29 3.04 25.98
N GLU A 250 0.47 4.08 26.13
CA GLU A 250 -0.98 3.95 26.20
C GLU A 250 -1.58 3.52 24.86
N PRO A 251 -2.44 2.50 24.84
CA PRO A 251 -3.14 2.09 23.63
C PRO A 251 -4.13 3.14 23.16
N ARG A 252 -4.49 3.08 21.89
CA ARG A 252 -5.56 3.87 21.29
C ARG A 252 -6.39 3.00 20.36
N PHE A 253 -7.69 3.27 20.33
CA PHE A 253 -8.57 2.74 19.30
C PHE A 253 -9.14 3.90 18.51
N VAL A 254 -8.82 3.97 17.21
CA VAL A 254 -9.17 5.10 16.35
C VAL A 254 -10.26 4.68 15.38
N VAL A 255 -11.31 5.47 15.26
CA VAL A 255 -12.38 5.31 14.27
C VAL A 255 -12.45 6.57 13.41
N LEU A 256 -12.39 6.39 12.09
CA LEU A 256 -12.60 7.44 11.10
C LEU A 256 -13.90 7.15 10.35
N GLU A 257 -14.73 8.16 10.13
CA GLU A 257 -15.97 8.04 9.37
C GLU A 257 -15.97 9.05 8.19
N TYR A 258 -15.99 8.52 6.99
CA TYR A 258 -16.25 9.28 5.77
C TYR A 258 -17.68 9.00 5.30
N ARG A 259 -18.47 10.05 5.12
CA ARG A 259 -19.88 9.98 4.72
C ARG A 259 -20.10 10.71 3.39
N GLY A 260 -19.88 9.99 2.26
CA GLY A 260 -20.06 10.52 0.90
C GLY A 260 -21.36 10.06 0.22
N ALA A 261 -22.14 9.14 0.86
CA ALA A 261 -23.33 8.52 0.26
C ALA A 261 -24.57 8.48 1.19
N GLY A 262 -24.71 9.46 2.08
CA GLY A 262 -25.88 9.54 2.99
C GLY A 262 -26.05 8.29 3.85
N ASP A 263 -27.22 7.65 3.79
CA ASP A 263 -27.60 6.49 4.62
C ASP A 263 -27.14 5.13 4.06
N ALA A 264 -26.37 5.10 2.97
CA ALA A 264 -25.87 3.85 2.42
C ALA A 264 -24.96 3.11 3.44
N ALA A 265 -25.06 1.77 3.46
CA ALA A 265 -24.22 0.96 4.32
C ALA A 265 -22.74 1.18 3.99
N PRO A 266 -21.87 1.42 4.99
CA PRO A 266 -20.47 1.73 4.74
C PRO A 266 -19.66 0.49 4.36
N VAL A 267 -18.50 0.69 3.74
CA VAL A 267 -17.39 -0.26 3.73
C VAL A 267 -16.51 0.02 4.95
N ALA A 268 -16.09 -1.01 5.69
CA ALA A 268 -15.14 -0.84 6.77
C ALA A 268 -13.74 -1.32 6.37
N LEU A 269 -12.74 -0.52 6.69
CA LEU A 269 -11.32 -0.85 6.59
C LEU A 269 -10.76 -0.94 8.01
N VAL A 270 -10.19 -2.09 8.38
CA VAL A 270 -9.59 -2.32 9.69
C VAL A 270 -8.09 -2.50 9.51
N GLY A 271 -7.27 -1.81 10.29
CA GLY A 271 -5.82 -1.88 10.15
C GLY A 271 -5.11 -2.20 11.46
N LYS A 272 -4.33 -3.29 11.50
CA LYS A 272 -3.43 -3.60 12.62
C LYS A 272 -2.49 -2.43 12.87
N GLY A 273 -2.44 -1.94 14.11
CA GLY A 273 -1.64 -0.80 14.54
C GLY A 273 -0.67 -1.13 15.67
N VAL A 274 0.05 -2.26 15.59
CA VAL A 274 1.11 -2.57 16.57
C VAL A 274 2.32 -1.72 16.23
N THR A 275 2.58 -0.70 17.07
CA THR A 275 3.61 0.31 16.79
C THR A 275 5.02 -0.20 17.04
N PHE A 276 5.18 -1.18 17.90
CA PHE A 276 6.36 -2.02 18.01
C PHE A 276 6.02 -3.38 18.61
N ASP A 277 6.54 -4.45 18.03
CA ASP A 277 6.28 -5.83 18.44
C ASP A 277 7.55 -6.56 18.86
N THR A 278 7.71 -6.80 20.15
CA THR A 278 8.79 -7.64 20.67
C THR A 278 8.42 -9.12 20.75
N GLY A 279 7.14 -9.47 20.48
CA GLY A 279 6.55 -10.77 20.80
C GLY A 279 6.00 -10.86 22.23
N GLY A 280 6.18 -9.84 23.07
CA GLY A 280 5.81 -9.88 24.48
C GLY A 280 6.64 -10.91 25.27
N ILE A 281 6.01 -11.69 26.14
CA ILE A 281 6.69 -12.76 26.91
C ILE A 281 7.20 -13.88 26.00
N SER A 282 6.53 -14.19 24.88
CA SER A 282 7.02 -15.07 23.81
C SER A 282 7.98 -14.31 22.90
N ILE A 283 9.11 -13.86 23.46
CA ILE A 283 10.00 -12.86 22.84
C ILE A 283 10.60 -13.34 21.52
N LYS A 284 10.60 -12.43 20.53
CA LYS A 284 11.25 -12.64 19.23
C LYS A 284 12.77 -12.72 19.36
N PRO A 285 13.47 -13.41 18.43
CA PRO A 285 14.94 -13.26 18.29
C PRO A 285 15.32 -11.79 18.07
N ALA A 286 16.47 -11.37 18.62
CA ALA A 286 16.94 -9.99 18.46
C ALA A 286 17.24 -9.60 17.00
N ALA A 287 17.63 -10.57 16.15
CA ALA A 287 17.91 -10.34 14.74
C ALA A 287 16.69 -9.82 14.00
N GLN A 288 16.84 -8.66 13.33
CA GLN A 288 15.77 -7.97 12.56
C GLN A 288 14.57 -7.50 13.41
N MET A 289 14.70 -7.45 14.75
CA MET A 289 13.60 -6.93 15.60
C MET A 289 13.30 -5.44 15.32
N GLU A 290 14.30 -4.67 14.84
CA GLU A 290 14.12 -3.28 14.42
C GLU A 290 13.12 -3.11 13.26
N GLU A 291 12.86 -4.17 12.49
CA GLU A 291 11.86 -4.18 11.42
C GLU A 291 10.43 -4.28 11.96
N MET A 292 10.26 -4.63 13.23
CA MET A 292 8.95 -4.68 13.89
C MET A 292 8.30 -3.30 14.06
N LYS A 293 8.99 -2.22 13.71
CA LYS A 293 8.39 -0.89 13.49
C LYS A 293 7.38 -0.89 12.34
N TYR A 294 7.46 -1.85 11.41
CA TYR A 294 6.52 -2.00 10.30
C TYR A 294 5.22 -2.74 10.69
N ASP A 295 5.11 -3.19 11.92
CA ASP A 295 3.98 -4.01 12.37
C ASP A 295 2.65 -3.22 12.50
N MET A 296 2.69 -1.94 12.24
CA MET A 296 1.56 -1.02 12.10
C MET A 296 1.19 -0.72 10.63
N SER A 297 1.67 -1.51 9.68
CA SER A 297 1.45 -1.28 8.24
C SER A 297 -0.03 -1.30 7.84
N GLY A 298 -0.86 -2.11 8.50
CA GLY A 298 -2.30 -2.10 8.31
C GLY A 298 -2.94 -0.76 8.67
N ALA A 299 -2.59 -0.20 9.82
CA ALA A 299 -3.04 1.12 10.26
C ALA A 299 -2.57 2.22 9.30
N ALA A 300 -1.31 2.17 8.88
CA ALA A 300 -0.75 3.12 7.91
C ALA A 300 -1.50 3.07 6.57
N ALA A 301 -1.86 1.88 6.10
CA ALA A 301 -2.62 1.72 4.85
C ALA A 301 -4.06 2.27 4.96
N VAL A 302 -4.72 2.08 6.11
CA VAL A 302 -6.04 2.69 6.38
C VAL A 302 -5.94 4.22 6.36
N LEU A 303 -4.97 4.82 7.06
CA LEU A 303 -4.76 6.27 7.07
C LEU A 303 -4.41 6.80 5.67
N GLY A 304 -3.57 6.07 4.91
CA GLY A 304 -3.26 6.40 3.53
C GLY A 304 -4.48 6.33 2.60
N ALA A 305 -5.36 5.35 2.79
CA ALA A 305 -6.61 5.25 2.04
C ALA A 305 -7.54 6.43 2.38
N PHE A 306 -7.64 6.84 3.64
CA PHE A 306 -8.43 8.00 4.06
C PHE A 306 -7.86 9.32 3.51
N GLU A 307 -6.55 9.48 3.42
CA GLU A 307 -5.94 10.63 2.72
C GLU A 307 -6.40 10.69 1.25
N ALA A 308 -6.38 9.55 0.55
CA ALA A 308 -6.84 9.48 -0.83
C ALA A 308 -8.36 9.75 -0.96
N LEU A 309 -9.18 9.19 -0.06
CA LEU A 309 -10.63 9.43 -0.01
C LEU A 309 -10.96 10.92 0.19
N GLY A 310 -10.24 11.59 1.08
CA GLY A 310 -10.43 13.00 1.34
C GLY A 310 -10.19 13.89 0.14
N ARG A 311 -9.27 13.49 -0.73
CA ARG A 311 -8.96 14.18 -1.99
C ARG A 311 -9.98 13.86 -3.09
N LEU A 312 -10.41 12.59 -3.21
CA LEU A 312 -11.27 12.11 -4.29
C LEU A 312 -12.75 12.33 -4.03
N LYS A 313 -13.16 12.29 -2.77
CA LYS A 313 -14.56 12.44 -2.32
C LYS A 313 -15.54 11.56 -3.08
N PRO A 314 -15.31 10.23 -3.19
CA PRO A 314 -16.20 9.34 -3.92
C PRO A 314 -17.57 9.23 -3.24
N ARG A 315 -18.60 8.88 -4.01
CA ARG A 315 -19.96 8.65 -3.48
C ARG A 315 -20.05 7.30 -2.76
N LEU A 316 -19.49 7.23 -1.56
CA LEU A 316 -19.41 6.03 -0.73
C LEU A 316 -19.34 6.43 0.74
N ASN A 317 -19.78 5.56 1.66
CA ASN A 317 -19.49 5.69 3.09
C ASN A 317 -18.38 4.73 3.48
N VAL A 318 -17.42 5.19 4.27
CA VAL A 318 -16.28 4.37 4.70
C VAL A 318 -16.03 4.56 6.20
N ILE A 319 -15.82 3.45 6.91
CA ILE A 319 -15.35 3.42 8.29
C ILE A 319 -13.91 2.93 8.29
N GLY A 320 -13.01 3.66 8.93
CA GLY A 320 -11.67 3.19 9.27
C GLY A 320 -11.63 2.81 10.74
N ALA A 321 -11.07 1.66 11.09
CA ALA A 321 -10.86 1.27 12.49
C ALA A 321 -9.42 0.82 12.69
N ILE A 322 -8.74 1.42 13.67
CA ILE A 322 -7.32 1.18 13.95
C ILE A 322 -7.15 0.88 15.44
N PRO A 323 -7.09 -0.39 15.83
CA PRO A 323 -6.64 -0.79 17.15
C PRO A 323 -5.11 -0.65 17.21
N SER A 324 -4.59 0.12 18.16
CA SER A 324 -3.15 0.42 18.25
C SER A 324 -2.60 0.26 19.65
N ALA A 325 -1.49 -0.47 19.76
CA ALA A 325 -0.74 -0.73 20.98
C ALA A 325 0.69 -1.14 20.66
N ASP A 326 1.58 -1.14 21.69
CA ASP A 326 2.86 -1.87 21.64
C ASP A 326 2.69 -3.25 22.27
N ASN A 327 3.40 -4.26 21.77
CA ASN A 327 3.52 -5.58 22.39
C ASN A 327 4.90 -5.72 23.04
N MET A 328 4.96 -5.50 24.36
CA MET A 328 6.21 -5.43 25.11
C MET A 328 6.26 -6.47 26.23
N PRO A 329 7.43 -7.04 26.57
CA PRO A 329 7.63 -7.77 27.80
C PRO A 329 7.66 -6.78 28.98
N GLY A 330 6.99 -7.13 30.08
CA GLY A 330 6.96 -6.28 31.25
C GLY A 330 6.39 -7.02 32.45
N GLY A 331 6.50 -6.41 33.63
CA GLY A 331 5.98 -7.01 34.87
C GLY A 331 4.46 -7.20 34.89
N SER A 332 3.72 -6.44 34.07
CA SER A 332 2.27 -6.53 33.91
C SER A 332 1.84 -7.20 32.60
N ALA A 333 2.78 -7.66 31.76
CA ALA A 333 2.47 -8.25 30.46
C ALA A 333 1.60 -9.51 30.60
N TYR A 334 0.68 -9.69 29.65
CA TYR A 334 -0.09 -10.94 29.54
C TYR A 334 0.82 -12.12 29.18
N ARG A 335 0.40 -13.32 29.50
CA ARG A 335 1.26 -14.49 29.47
C ARG A 335 0.63 -15.65 28.71
N PRO A 336 1.40 -16.57 28.17
CA PRO A 336 0.88 -17.89 27.81
C PRO A 336 0.12 -18.53 28.98
N ALA A 337 -1.03 -19.15 28.69
CA ALA A 337 -2.03 -19.70 29.57
C ALA A 337 -2.99 -18.70 30.24
N ASP A 338 -2.81 -17.39 30.05
CA ASP A 338 -3.86 -16.43 30.43
C ASP A 338 -5.09 -16.61 29.50
N VAL A 339 -6.28 -16.34 30.05
CA VAL A 339 -7.54 -16.29 29.28
C VAL A 339 -8.05 -14.86 29.29
N VAL A 340 -8.24 -14.30 28.10
CA VAL A 340 -8.74 -12.93 27.94
C VAL A 340 -10.14 -12.94 27.32
N LYS A 341 -10.94 -11.92 27.61
CA LYS A 341 -12.28 -11.76 27.07
C LYS A 341 -12.29 -10.64 26.04
N SER A 342 -12.71 -10.93 24.81
CA SER A 342 -12.83 -9.97 23.74
C SER A 342 -14.08 -9.09 23.83
N HIS A 343 -14.14 -8.02 23.03
CA HIS A 343 -15.30 -7.15 22.86
C HIS A 343 -16.58 -7.93 22.45
N SER A 344 -16.46 -9.03 21.70
CA SER A 344 -17.61 -9.88 21.34
C SER A 344 -18.15 -10.70 22.52
N GLY A 345 -17.43 -10.75 23.63
CA GLY A 345 -17.71 -11.59 24.78
C GLY A 345 -17.06 -12.97 24.72
N LYS A 346 -16.51 -13.40 23.57
CA LYS A 346 -15.78 -14.67 23.43
C LYS A 346 -14.47 -14.62 24.23
N THR A 347 -14.12 -15.77 24.83
CA THR A 347 -12.89 -15.94 25.58
C THR A 347 -11.78 -16.56 24.73
N ILE A 348 -10.55 -16.11 24.96
CA ILE A 348 -9.39 -16.52 24.17
C ILE A 348 -8.28 -16.98 25.09
N GLU A 349 -7.87 -18.25 24.97
CA GLU A 349 -6.68 -18.79 25.61
C GLU A 349 -5.43 -18.27 24.87
N ILE A 350 -4.54 -17.61 25.58
CA ILE A 350 -3.27 -17.15 25.08
C ILE A 350 -2.28 -18.30 25.13
N VAL A 351 -1.84 -18.80 23.99
CA VAL A 351 -0.78 -19.81 23.93
C VAL A 351 0.54 -19.23 23.39
N ASN A 352 0.47 -18.06 22.75
CA ASN A 352 1.62 -17.36 22.23
C ASN A 352 1.36 -15.84 22.23
N THR A 353 2.14 -15.07 22.98
CA THR A 353 1.99 -13.60 23.03
C THR A 353 2.55 -12.88 21.79
N ASP A 354 3.28 -13.58 20.92
CA ASP A 354 3.71 -13.09 19.58
C ASP A 354 2.60 -13.27 18.50
N ALA A 355 1.41 -13.68 18.92
CA ALA A 355 0.18 -13.70 18.14
C ALA A 355 -0.79 -12.62 18.63
N GLU A 356 -0.31 -11.42 18.84
CA GLU A 356 -0.95 -10.24 19.42
C GLU A 356 -1.84 -9.48 18.43
N GLY A 357 -1.40 -9.37 17.18
CA GLY A 357 -2.10 -8.58 16.15
C GLY A 357 -3.53 -9.06 15.94
N ARG A 358 -3.76 -10.36 15.96
CA ARG A 358 -5.10 -10.92 15.86
C ARG A 358 -5.99 -10.62 17.08
N LEU A 359 -5.41 -10.38 18.25
CA LEU A 359 -6.14 -9.96 19.46
C LEU A 359 -6.66 -8.52 19.30
N LEU A 360 -5.83 -7.62 18.78
CA LEU A 360 -6.27 -6.27 18.44
C LEU A 360 -7.38 -6.29 17.39
N LEU A 361 -7.21 -7.09 16.33
CA LEU A 361 -8.19 -7.22 15.26
C LEU A 361 -9.49 -7.87 15.71
N ALA A 362 -9.46 -8.82 16.65
CA ALA A 362 -10.66 -9.45 17.21
C ALA A 362 -11.63 -8.41 17.79
N ASP A 363 -11.12 -7.49 18.60
CA ASP A 363 -11.93 -6.43 19.19
C ASP A 363 -12.39 -5.42 18.12
N ALA A 364 -11.53 -5.08 17.16
CA ALA A 364 -11.87 -4.15 16.10
C ALA A 364 -12.93 -4.70 15.13
N LEU A 365 -12.81 -5.95 14.69
CA LEU A 365 -13.80 -6.63 13.84
C LEU A 365 -15.15 -6.73 14.52
N SER A 366 -15.17 -7.10 15.81
CA SER A 366 -16.39 -7.12 16.61
C SER A 366 -17.00 -5.70 16.79
N TYR A 367 -16.16 -4.67 16.99
CA TYR A 367 -16.60 -3.29 17.18
C TYR A 367 -17.23 -2.69 15.93
N VAL A 368 -16.66 -2.92 14.74
CA VAL A 368 -17.16 -2.32 13.49
C VAL A 368 -18.54 -2.83 13.06
N ARG A 369 -19.00 -3.95 13.62
CA ARG A 369 -20.33 -4.50 13.39
C ARG A 369 -21.46 -3.48 13.69
N ARG A 370 -21.23 -2.57 14.67
CA ARG A 370 -22.22 -1.52 15.04
C ARG A 370 -22.57 -0.57 13.89
N PHE A 371 -21.68 -0.42 12.91
CA PHE A 371 -21.89 0.40 11.71
C PHE A 371 -22.65 -0.33 10.60
N LYS A 372 -22.99 -1.62 10.77
CA LYS A 372 -23.67 -2.47 9.79
C LYS A 372 -23.01 -2.38 8.40
N PRO A 373 -21.71 -2.68 8.28
CA PRO A 373 -20.99 -2.51 7.02
C PRO A 373 -21.48 -3.48 5.95
N ALA A 374 -21.49 -3.01 4.68
CA ALA A 374 -21.77 -3.84 3.51
C ALA A 374 -20.62 -4.79 3.18
N ALA A 375 -19.39 -4.46 3.62
CA ALA A 375 -18.20 -5.30 3.55
C ALA A 375 -17.17 -4.79 4.54
N VAL A 376 -16.32 -5.70 5.04
CA VAL A 376 -15.18 -5.36 5.89
C VAL A 376 -13.91 -5.96 5.28
N LEU A 377 -12.88 -5.12 5.12
CA LEU A 377 -11.53 -5.57 4.79
C LEU A 377 -10.63 -5.24 5.97
N ASP A 378 -9.87 -6.22 6.46
CA ASP A 378 -8.79 -5.92 7.39
C ASP A 378 -7.43 -6.22 6.78
N ALA A 379 -6.42 -5.45 7.21
CA ALA A 379 -5.04 -5.63 6.78
C ALA A 379 -4.09 -5.66 7.96
N ALA A 380 -3.18 -6.62 7.94
CA ALA A 380 -2.19 -6.79 8.99
C ALA A 380 -0.91 -7.46 8.49
N THR A 381 0.22 -7.08 9.05
CA THR A 381 1.45 -7.88 9.09
C THR A 381 1.21 -8.98 10.14
N LEU A 382 0.48 -10.03 9.74
CA LEU A 382 -0.10 -10.93 10.73
C LEU A 382 0.74 -12.17 10.97
N THR A 383 1.25 -12.80 9.91
CA THR A 383 1.91 -14.09 10.07
C THR A 383 3.20 -14.22 9.25
N GLY A 384 4.26 -14.71 9.89
CA GLY A 384 5.44 -15.17 9.16
C GLY A 384 5.16 -16.32 8.19
N ALA A 385 4.09 -17.08 8.42
CA ALA A 385 3.66 -18.16 7.54
C ALA A 385 3.24 -17.65 6.16
N ALA A 386 2.63 -16.46 6.04
CA ALA A 386 2.30 -15.85 4.75
C ALA A 386 3.56 -15.57 3.91
N VAL A 387 4.66 -15.14 4.56
CA VAL A 387 5.96 -14.94 3.91
C VAL A 387 6.52 -16.25 3.36
N ILE A 388 6.36 -17.35 4.11
CA ILE A 388 6.86 -18.68 3.68
C ILE A 388 6.06 -19.18 2.47
N VAL A 389 4.74 -18.95 2.43
CA VAL A 389 3.86 -19.47 1.36
C VAL A 389 3.96 -18.63 0.07
N LEU A 390 3.92 -17.29 0.17
CA LEU A 390 3.80 -16.39 -0.97
C LEU A 390 5.04 -15.53 -1.20
N GLY A 391 6.02 -15.57 -0.30
CA GLY A 391 7.20 -14.71 -0.34
C GLY A 391 6.82 -13.23 -0.26
N HIS A 392 7.49 -12.42 -1.10
CA HIS A 392 7.24 -10.98 -1.21
C HIS A 392 6.47 -10.60 -2.49
N ALA A 393 5.90 -11.59 -3.20
CA ALA A 393 5.27 -11.37 -4.50
C ALA A 393 3.77 -11.06 -4.42
N ALA A 394 3.10 -11.51 -3.36
CA ALA A 394 1.67 -11.31 -3.12
C ALA A 394 1.36 -11.37 -1.63
N SER A 395 0.31 -10.68 -1.19
CA SER A 395 -0.29 -10.84 0.14
C SER A 395 -1.26 -12.02 0.14
N ALA A 396 -1.38 -12.70 1.27
CA ALA A 396 -2.40 -13.74 1.40
C ALA A 396 -3.77 -13.09 1.69
N ILE A 397 -4.83 -13.62 1.08
CA ILE A 397 -6.20 -13.24 1.45
C ILE A 397 -7.00 -14.44 1.89
N MET A 398 -7.88 -14.22 2.87
CA MET A 398 -8.84 -15.19 3.39
C MET A 398 -10.15 -14.47 3.69
N GLY A 399 -11.29 -15.11 3.49
CA GLY A 399 -12.55 -14.41 3.67
C GLY A 399 -13.76 -15.32 3.89
N SER A 400 -14.87 -14.71 4.23
CA SER A 400 -16.16 -15.38 4.47
C SER A 400 -17.09 -15.36 3.26
N ASP A 401 -16.71 -14.68 2.18
CA ASP A 401 -17.56 -14.45 1.00
C ASP A 401 -16.72 -14.50 -0.27
N GLU A 402 -17.03 -15.42 -1.17
CA GLU A 402 -16.28 -15.67 -2.41
C GLU A 402 -16.37 -14.48 -3.39
N ALA A 403 -17.51 -13.79 -3.45
CA ALA A 403 -17.68 -12.64 -4.34
C ALA A 403 -16.79 -11.48 -3.86
N LEU A 404 -16.74 -11.24 -2.55
CA LEU A 404 -15.88 -10.22 -1.97
C LEU A 404 -14.38 -10.58 -2.15
N LEU A 405 -13.99 -11.85 -2.00
CA LEU A 405 -12.62 -12.30 -2.29
C LEU A 405 -12.22 -12.00 -3.73
N GLU A 406 -13.12 -12.26 -4.69
CA GLU A 406 -12.86 -11.96 -6.11
C GLU A 406 -12.80 -10.45 -6.40
N GLU A 407 -13.63 -9.62 -5.74
CA GLU A 407 -13.53 -8.16 -5.84
C GLU A 407 -12.16 -7.66 -5.33
N VAL A 408 -11.71 -8.16 -4.18
CA VAL A 408 -10.41 -7.82 -3.60
C VAL A 408 -9.27 -8.28 -4.51
N ARG A 409 -9.37 -9.47 -5.10
CA ARG A 409 -8.39 -9.99 -6.06
C ARG A 409 -8.27 -9.09 -7.28
N ARG A 410 -9.40 -8.66 -7.87
CA ARG A 410 -9.42 -7.71 -9.01
C ARG A 410 -8.82 -6.36 -8.64
N ALA A 411 -9.13 -5.84 -7.45
CA ALA A 411 -8.53 -4.60 -6.95
C ALA A 411 -7.01 -4.75 -6.79
N GLY A 412 -6.54 -5.91 -6.29
CA GLY A 412 -5.12 -6.25 -6.19
C GLY A 412 -4.41 -6.28 -7.56
N ASP A 413 -5.04 -6.90 -8.55
CA ASP A 413 -4.52 -6.95 -9.93
C ASP A 413 -4.41 -5.53 -10.54
N ARG A 414 -5.45 -4.71 -10.44
CA ARG A 414 -5.47 -3.33 -10.99
C ARG A 414 -4.49 -2.41 -10.27
N SER A 415 -4.43 -2.49 -8.95
CA SER A 415 -3.50 -1.69 -8.14
C SER A 415 -2.05 -2.12 -8.27
N GLY A 416 -1.80 -3.36 -8.71
CA GLY A 416 -0.47 -3.99 -8.71
C GLY A 416 0.00 -4.39 -7.31
N GLU A 417 -0.86 -4.34 -6.30
CA GLU A 417 -0.66 -4.89 -4.96
C GLU A 417 -1.33 -6.25 -4.92
N ARG A 418 -0.64 -7.24 -5.49
CA ARG A 418 -1.18 -8.58 -5.73
C ARG A 418 -1.60 -9.27 -4.46
N VAL A 419 -2.71 -10.00 -4.55
CA VAL A 419 -3.20 -10.86 -3.47
C VAL A 419 -3.48 -12.27 -4.00
N TRP A 420 -3.43 -13.27 -3.10
CA TRP A 420 -3.76 -14.65 -3.46
C TRP A 420 -4.56 -15.32 -2.36
N PRO A 421 -5.71 -15.97 -2.69
CA PRO A 421 -6.56 -16.60 -1.70
C PRO A 421 -5.92 -17.88 -1.13
N LEU A 422 -6.00 -18.05 0.18
CA LEU A 422 -5.70 -19.29 0.90
C LEU A 422 -7.01 -19.97 1.32
N PRO A 423 -7.06 -21.31 1.35
CA PRO A 423 -8.28 -22.06 1.65
C PRO A 423 -8.66 -21.92 3.14
N MET A 424 -9.95 -21.85 3.41
CA MET A 424 -10.50 -21.81 4.79
C MET A 424 -11.39 -23.05 5.02
N PHE A 425 -10.82 -24.26 4.94
CA PHE A 425 -11.55 -25.50 5.27
C PHE A 425 -11.76 -25.63 6.80
N ASP A 426 -12.89 -26.20 7.20
CA ASP A 426 -13.28 -26.33 8.62
C ASP A 426 -12.27 -27.11 9.45
N ASP A 427 -11.52 -28.04 8.81
CA ASP A 427 -10.42 -28.79 9.45
C ASP A 427 -9.39 -27.90 10.12
N TYR A 428 -9.12 -26.72 9.56
CA TYR A 428 -8.17 -25.75 10.15
C TYR A 428 -8.72 -25.03 11.38
N ARG A 429 -10.04 -24.91 11.50
CA ARG A 429 -10.71 -24.35 12.68
C ARG A 429 -10.46 -25.20 13.93
N ASP A 430 -10.37 -26.50 13.77
CA ASP A 430 -10.12 -27.41 14.88
C ASP A 430 -8.76 -27.21 15.55
N LEU A 431 -7.79 -26.62 14.81
CA LEU A 431 -6.45 -26.34 15.35
C LEU A 431 -6.42 -25.21 16.39
N ILE A 432 -7.47 -24.39 16.45
CA ILE A 432 -7.60 -23.31 17.45
C ILE A 432 -8.57 -23.63 18.57
N LYS A 433 -9.08 -24.86 18.70
CA LYS A 433 -9.92 -25.28 19.81
C LYS A 433 -9.15 -25.22 21.15
N SER A 434 -9.81 -24.75 22.19
CA SER A 434 -9.29 -24.69 23.57
C SER A 434 -10.08 -25.60 24.48
N ASP A 435 -9.45 -26.11 25.55
CA ASP A 435 -10.10 -26.88 26.59
C ASP A 435 -10.62 -25.99 27.74
N ILE A 436 -10.18 -24.71 27.79
CA ILE A 436 -10.46 -23.78 28.88
C ILE A 436 -11.10 -22.46 28.46
N ALA A 437 -11.17 -22.20 27.15
CA ALA A 437 -11.74 -20.98 26.55
C ALA A 437 -12.53 -21.36 25.30
N ASP A 438 -13.15 -20.38 24.64
CA ASP A 438 -13.84 -20.62 23.37
C ASP A 438 -12.85 -20.99 22.27
N MET A 439 -11.64 -20.42 22.30
CA MET A 439 -10.59 -20.72 21.33
C MET A 439 -9.19 -20.34 21.83
N LYS A 440 -8.15 -20.85 21.14
CA LYS A 440 -6.75 -20.43 21.32
C LYS A 440 -6.41 -19.29 20.38
N ASN A 441 -5.48 -18.41 20.78
CA ASN A 441 -5.00 -17.35 19.88
C ASN A 441 -4.03 -17.87 18.80
N SER A 442 -3.56 -19.13 18.87
CA SER A 442 -2.67 -19.72 17.86
C SER A 442 -2.93 -21.20 17.69
N GLY A 443 -2.94 -21.68 16.44
CA GLY A 443 -2.99 -23.10 16.08
C GLY A 443 -1.61 -23.76 15.90
N GLY A 444 -0.52 -23.05 16.24
CA GLY A 444 0.86 -23.52 16.05
C GLY A 444 1.41 -23.23 14.65
N ARG A 445 2.54 -23.90 14.30
CA ARG A 445 3.26 -23.62 13.04
C ARG A 445 2.55 -24.09 11.75
N PRO A 446 1.94 -25.30 11.69
CA PRO A 446 1.24 -25.74 10.50
C PRO A 446 0.06 -24.86 10.15
N ALA A 447 -0.09 -24.49 8.87
CA ALA A 447 -1.17 -23.65 8.34
C ALA A 447 -1.34 -22.30 9.10
N GLY A 448 -0.26 -21.71 9.60
CA GLY A 448 -0.30 -20.56 10.52
C GLY A 448 -1.09 -19.37 10.03
N SER A 449 -1.03 -19.03 8.72
CA SER A 449 -1.86 -17.96 8.13
C SER A 449 -3.34 -18.34 8.11
N ILE A 450 -3.66 -19.60 7.78
CA ILE A 450 -5.04 -20.07 7.67
C ILE A 450 -5.70 -20.14 9.07
N THR A 451 -4.97 -20.63 10.07
CA THR A 451 -5.47 -20.67 11.46
C THR A 451 -5.65 -19.27 12.04
N ALA A 452 -4.78 -18.31 11.65
CA ALA A 452 -4.98 -16.90 11.97
C ALA A 452 -6.23 -16.32 11.30
N GLY A 453 -6.47 -16.63 10.03
CA GLY A 453 -7.69 -16.29 9.31
C GLY A 453 -8.95 -16.87 9.98
N TRP A 454 -8.91 -18.14 10.41
CA TRP A 454 -10.00 -18.77 11.17
C TRP A 454 -10.27 -18.08 12.50
N PHE A 455 -9.19 -17.72 13.24
CA PHE A 455 -9.34 -16.96 14.46
C PHE A 455 -10.07 -15.63 14.21
N LEU A 456 -9.66 -14.85 13.19
CA LEU A 456 -10.30 -13.57 12.86
C LEU A 456 -11.75 -13.75 12.43
N ARG A 457 -12.06 -14.81 11.66
CA ARG A 457 -13.41 -15.12 11.21
C ARG A 457 -14.40 -15.27 12.38
N GLU A 458 -13.95 -15.78 13.52
CA GLU A 458 -14.78 -15.92 14.73
C GLU A 458 -15.29 -14.55 15.27
N PHE A 459 -14.67 -13.46 14.87
CA PHE A 459 -15.03 -12.10 15.28
C PHE A 459 -15.65 -11.29 14.14
N ALA A 460 -15.55 -11.77 12.89
CA ALA A 460 -16.09 -11.14 11.69
C ALA A 460 -17.51 -11.66 11.36
N GLU A 461 -18.45 -11.45 12.29
CA GLU A 461 -19.82 -11.96 12.18
C GLU A 461 -20.81 -10.90 11.68
N GLY A 462 -21.73 -11.32 10.81
CA GLY A 462 -22.87 -10.49 10.37
C GLY A 462 -22.58 -9.57 9.19
N TYR A 463 -21.45 -9.75 8.51
CA TYR A 463 -21.06 -9.01 7.30
C TYR A 463 -20.09 -9.82 6.43
N PRO A 464 -20.02 -9.59 5.11
CA PRO A 464 -18.96 -10.12 4.26
C PRO A 464 -17.60 -9.57 4.68
N TRP A 465 -16.59 -10.45 4.77
CA TRP A 465 -15.28 -10.09 5.30
C TRP A 465 -14.13 -10.71 4.51
N VAL A 466 -13.05 -9.94 4.37
CA VAL A 466 -11.75 -10.41 3.83
C VAL A 466 -10.62 -9.86 4.68
N HIS A 467 -9.74 -10.77 5.12
CA HIS A 467 -8.43 -10.48 5.71
C HIS A 467 -7.35 -10.41 4.64
N ILE A 468 -6.44 -9.45 4.75
CA ILE A 468 -5.27 -9.27 3.88
C ILE A 468 -4.02 -9.35 4.75
N ASP A 469 -3.31 -10.49 4.70
CA ASP A 469 -2.04 -10.65 5.40
C ASP A 469 -0.90 -10.07 4.56
N VAL A 470 -0.42 -8.90 4.97
CA VAL A 470 0.63 -8.15 4.28
C VAL A 470 2.03 -8.39 4.85
N ALA A 471 2.24 -9.37 5.71
CA ALA A 471 3.53 -9.63 6.35
C ALA A 471 4.68 -9.76 5.33
N GLY A 472 4.42 -10.37 4.17
CA GLY A 472 5.43 -10.52 3.11
C GLY A 472 5.57 -9.32 2.18
N THR A 473 4.63 -8.36 2.19
CA THR A 473 4.56 -7.28 1.18
C THR A 473 4.62 -5.88 1.77
N ALA A 474 4.50 -5.73 3.10
CA ALA A 474 4.46 -4.44 3.77
C ALA A 474 5.76 -3.64 3.66
N TYR A 475 6.90 -4.32 3.57
CA TYR A 475 8.22 -3.70 3.41
C TYR A 475 9.15 -4.62 2.62
N THR A 476 10.32 -4.09 2.21
CA THR A 476 11.40 -4.86 1.58
C THR A 476 12.73 -4.52 2.24
N ASP A 477 13.56 -5.53 2.44
CA ASP A 477 14.92 -5.45 2.98
C ASP A 477 15.98 -5.15 1.91
N ALA A 478 15.61 -5.29 0.64
CA ALA A 478 16.48 -5.07 -0.50
C ALA A 478 16.01 -3.91 -1.38
N ASP A 479 16.99 -3.20 -1.97
CA ASP A 479 16.73 -2.21 -3.01
C ASP A 479 16.52 -2.91 -4.36
N SER A 480 15.29 -3.06 -4.77
CA SER A 480 14.89 -3.71 -6.03
C SER A 480 13.89 -2.83 -6.78
N PRO A 481 14.24 -2.30 -7.98
CA PRO A 481 13.31 -1.49 -8.73
C PRO A 481 11.95 -2.19 -8.96
N PRO A 482 10.85 -1.47 -8.85
CA PRO A 482 10.69 -0.02 -8.60
C PRO A 482 10.80 0.38 -7.13
N GLN A 483 10.84 -0.60 -6.23
CA GLN A 483 10.82 -0.43 -4.79
C GLN A 483 12.22 -0.13 -4.25
N ALA A 484 12.35 0.91 -3.43
CA ALA A 484 13.53 1.10 -2.58
C ALA A 484 13.39 0.26 -1.31
N LYS A 485 14.52 -0.09 -0.69
CA LYS A 485 14.52 -0.70 0.66
C LYS A 485 13.63 0.11 1.61
N GLY A 486 12.83 -0.59 2.40
CA GLY A 486 11.93 0.00 3.38
C GLY A 486 10.44 -0.19 3.07
N PRO A 487 9.56 0.72 3.50
CA PRO A 487 8.11 0.54 3.48
C PRO A 487 7.53 0.54 2.06
N ALA A 488 6.52 -0.31 1.86
CA ALA A 488 5.83 -0.47 0.58
C ALA A 488 4.49 0.28 0.49
N ALA A 489 3.89 0.64 1.63
CA ALA A 489 2.54 1.20 1.76
C ALA A 489 1.43 0.24 1.28
N VAL A 490 1.68 -1.07 1.25
CA VAL A 490 0.68 -2.09 0.92
C VAL A 490 -0.24 -2.29 2.14
N PRO A 491 -1.60 -2.36 1.97
CA PRO A 491 -2.35 -2.37 0.72
C PRO A 491 -3.10 -1.05 0.39
N THR A 492 -2.47 0.10 0.53
CA THR A 492 -3.12 1.42 0.34
C THR A 492 -3.77 1.57 -1.04
N ARG A 493 -3.05 1.21 -2.13
CA ARG A 493 -3.60 1.30 -3.49
C ARG A 493 -4.75 0.33 -3.70
N LEU A 494 -4.62 -0.90 -3.20
CA LEU A 494 -5.67 -1.91 -3.26
C LEU A 494 -6.93 -1.40 -2.57
N PHE A 495 -6.82 -0.83 -1.38
CA PHE A 495 -7.95 -0.25 -0.67
C PHE A 495 -8.65 0.84 -1.50
N VAL A 496 -7.89 1.76 -2.09
CA VAL A 496 -8.46 2.84 -2.92
C VAL A 496 -9.13 2.26 -4.17
N GLU A 497 -8.49 1.34 -4.90
CA GLU A 497 -9.07 0.68 -6.08
C GLU A 497 -10.37 -0.08 -5.74
N PHE A 498 -10.38 -0.81 -4.63
CA PHE A 498 -11.57 -1.51 -4.14
C PHE A 498 -12.72 -0.54 -3.83
N LEU A 499 -12.44 0.54 -3.09
CA LEU A 499 -13.43 1.55 -2.72
C LEU A 499 -13.99 2.27 -3.95
N LEU A 500 -13.15 2.65 -4.90
CA LEU A 500 -13.57 3.28 -6.15
C LEU A 500 -14.40 2.33 -7.03
N GLY A 501 -14.10 1.04 -6.99
CA GLY A 501 -14.91 0.01 -7.64
C GLY A 501 -16.36 -0.04 -7.11
N ARG A 502 -16.56 0.21 -5.83
CA ARG A 502 -17.86 0.23 -5.16
C ARG A 502 -18.58 1.58 -5.16
N ALA A 503 -17.89 2.65 -5.50
CA ALA A 503 -18.45 4.01 -5.59
C ALA A 503 -19.18 4.30 -6.91
N ARG A 504 -19.18 3.34 -7.84
CA ARG A 504 -19.78 3.46 -9.20
C ARG A 504 -21.27 3.23 -9.23
#